data_e2894d167f45d513178401d920424b1a
#
_entry.id   e2894d167f45d513178401d920424b1a
#
_cell.length_a   1.000
_cell.length_b   1.000
_cell.length_c   1.000
_cell.angle_alpha   90.00
_cell.angle_beta   90.00
_cell.angle_gamma   90.00
#
_symmetry.space_group_name_H-M   'P 1'
#
loop_
_entity.id
_entity.type
_entity.pdbx_description
1 polymer ?
#
loop_
_entity_poly.entity_id
_entity_poly.type
_entity_poly.pdbx_seq_one_letter_code
_entity_poly.pdbx_strand_id
1 'polypeptide(L)'
;WILGGGTGLSNRLVDRLRQKEGLSYGVGSHVKLPQFGNRSSWMMSAIVAPQNLPKAEACAKEEIARAVKDGFTEQEVKEAVKGILDSRAVNRAQDDYLAQSWLQFMEAGKTFAFSKQFEERIAAVTVDSVNAALRRMVVPENVTWILSGDLAKAGLKK
;
A
#
# COMPACT_ATOMS: atom_id res chain seq x y z
N TRP A 1 1.93 -2.06 -2.48
CA TRP A 1 2.02 -1.59 -3.86
C TRP A 1 0.76 -1.97 -4.64
N ILE A 2 0.47 -3.24 -4.85
CA ILE A 2 -0.64 -3.72 -5.69
C ILE A 2 -2.01 -3.30 -5.14
N LEU A 3 -2.23 -3.37 -3.84
CA LEU A 3 -3.53 -3.09 -3.22
C LEU A 3 -3.88 -1.60 -3.22
N GLY A 4 -2.92 -0.72 -3.08
CA GLY A 4 -3.19 0.73 -3.02
C GLY A 4 -1.94 1.59 -2.86
N GLY A 5 -0.75 1.00 -2.94
CA GLY A 5 0.52 1.69 -2.76
C GLY A 5 1.17 2.14 -4.08
N GLY A 6 2.35 2.72 -3.94
CA GLY A 6 3.14 3.18 -5.06
C GLY A 6 2.72 4.55 -5.61
N THR A 7 3.48 4.99 -6.60
CA THR A 7 3.22 6.26 -7.31
C THR A 7 2.34 6.05 -8.55
N GLY A 8 1.95 4.80 -8.85
CA GLY A 8 1.15 4.44 -10.00
C GLY A 8 -0.31 4.82 -9.83
N LEU A 9 -0.95 5.22 -10.93
CA LEU A 9 -2.39 5.46 -11.01
C LEU A 9 -3.20 4.17 -11.14
N SER A 10 -2.53 3.02 -11.18
CA SER A 10 -3.12 1.69 -11.36
C SER A 10 -2.76 0.81 -10.18
N ASN A 11 -3.72 0.61 -9.30
CA ASN A 11 -3.72 -0.38 -8.23
C ASN A 11 -5.17 -0.66 -7.87
N ARG A 12 -5.44 -1.80 -7.23
CA ARG A 12 -6.82 -2.30 -7.06
C ARG A 12 -7.75 -1.31 -6.37
N LEU A 13 -7.31 -0.62 -5.32
CA LEU A 13 -8.15 0.35 -4.60
C LEU A 13 -8.38 1.62 -5.42
N VAL A 14 -7.37 2.13 -6.11
CA VAL A 14 -7.53 3.28 -7.02
C VAL A 14 -8.46 2.92 -8.17
N ASP A 15 -8.25 1.78 -8.81
CA ASP A 15 -9.11 1.33 -9.91
C ASP A 15 -10.55 1.17 -9.46
N ARG A 16 -10.78 0.60 -8.28
CA ARG A 16 -12.13 0.41 -7.74
C ARG A 16 -12.78 1.73 -7.35
N LEU A 17 -12.14 2.50 -6.48
CA LEU A 17 -12.77 3.69 -5.88
C LEU A 17 -12.75 4.92 -6.78
N ARG A 18 -11.69 5.08 -7.59
CA ARG A 18 -11.51 6.23 -8.46
C ARG A 18 -12.02 5.98 -9.87
N GLN A 19 -11.51 4.93 -10.54
CA GLN A 19 -11.77 4.72 -11.96
C GLN A 19 -13.17 4.15 -12.20
N LYS A 20 -13.57 3.10 -11.48
CA LYS A 20 -14.85 2.43 -11.70
C LYS A 20 -16.01 3.14 -11.05
N GLU A 21 -15.87 3.57 -9.81
CA GLU A 21 -16.97 4.12 -9.02
C GLU A 21 -16.99 5.64 -8.97
N GLY A 22 -15.90 6.32 -9.32
CA GLY A 22 -15.82 7.79 -9.26
C GLY A 22 -16.02 8.39 -7.86
N LEU A 23 -15.76 7.61 -6.80
CA LEU A 23 -16.09 8.00 -5.42
C LEU A 23 -15.00 8.83 -4.78
N SER A 24 -13.74 8.67 -5.20
CA SER A 24 -12.60 9.33 -4.59
C SER A 24 -11.55 9.69 -5.61
N TYR A 25 -11.03 10.90 -5.52
CA TYR A 25 -9.85 11.31 -6.28
C TYR A 25 -8.53 10.84 -5.62
N GLY A 26 -8.47 10.89 -4.28
CA GLY A 26 -7.30 10.54 -3.49
C GLY A 26 -7.48 9.23 -2.75
N VAL A 27 -6.96 8.15 -3.31
CA VAL A 27 -6.92 6.82 -2.69
C VAL A 27 -5.50 6.35 -2.62
N GLY A 28 -5.09 5.79 -1.49
CA GLY A 28 -3.77 5.22 -1.35
C GLY A 28 -3.65 4.26 -0.18
N SER A 29 -2.61 3.45 -0.19
CA SER A 29 -2.23 2.67 0.97
C SER A 29 -0.72 2.65 1.15
N HIS A 30 -0.28 2.46 2.37
CA HIS A 30 1.13 2.34 2.71
C HIS A 30 1.34 1.35 3.84
N VAL A 31 2.52 0.77 3.85
CA VAL A 31 3.02 -0.07 4.94
C VAL A 31 4.06 0.74 5.69
N LYS A 32 3.87 0.89 6.99
CA LYS A 32 4.89 1.45 7.89
C LYS A 32 5.61 0.29 8.56
N LEU A 33 6.89 0.16 8.24
CA LEU A 33 7.78 -0.78 8.88
C LEU A 33 8.64 -0.02 9.90
N PRO A 34 8.70 -0.43 11.16
CA PRO A 34 9.53 0.22 12.14
C PRO A 34 11.01 -0.07 11.83
N GLN A 35 11.86 0.90 12.10
CA GLN A 35 13.31 0.71 12.03
C GLN A 35 13.79 -0.22 13.15
N PHE A 36 13.13 -0.12 14.32
CA PHE A 36 13.38 -0.95 15.49
C PHE A 36 12.06 -1.54 16.03
N GLY A 37 12.12 -2.79 16.50
CA GLY A 37 10.96 -3.49 17.04
C GLY A 37 10.12 -4.20 15.98
N ASN A 38 8.94 -4.71 16.40
CA ASN A 38 8.11 -5.62 15.60
C ASN A 38 6.74 -5.05 15.20
N ARG A 39 6.50 -3.77 15.44
CA ARG A 39 5.19 -3.16 15.14
C ARG A 39 5.18 -2.59 13.74
N SER A 40 4.67 -3.34 12.79
CA SER A 40 4.33 -2.84 11.46
C SER A 40 2.84 -2.53 11.36
N SER A 41 2.48 -1.59 10.52
CA SER A 41 1.09 -1.29 10.21
C SER A 41 0.90 -1.12 8.72
N TRP A 42 -0.23 -1.61 8.23
CA TRP A 42 -0.75 -1.26 6.92
C TRP A 42 -1.92 -0.30 7.11
N MET A 43 -1.95 0.76 6.34
CA MET A 43 -3.00 1.76 6.37
C MET A 43 -3.44 2.08 4.96
N MET A 44 -4.74 2.21 4.77
CA MET A 44 -5.32 2.77 3.57
C MET A 44 -6.05 4.07 3.93
N SER A 45 -6.10 5.01 2.99
CA SER A 45 -6.88 6.24 3.10
C SER A 45 -7.58 6.56 1.80
N ALA A 46 -8.77 7.15 1.90
CA ALA A 46 -9.50 7.69 0.77
C ALA A 46 -10.20 8.99 1.17
N ILE A 47 -10.16 9.99 0.30
CA ILE A 47 -10.89 11.25 0.46
C ILE A 47 -12.13 11.17 -0.40
N VAL A 48 -13.31 11.19 0.23
CA VAL A 48 -14.60 11.03 -0.45
C VAL A 48 -15.58 12.14 -0.05
N ALA A 49 -16.52 12.46 -0.93
CA ALA A 49 -17.62 13.34 -0.56
C ALA A 49 -18.47 12.66 0.54
N PRO A 50 -18.97 13.40 1.55
CA PRO A 50 -19.68 12.82 2.69
C PRO A 50 -20.80 11.85 2.30
N GLN A 51 -21.62 12.22 1.33
CA GLN A 51 -22.73 11.38 0.85
C GLN A 51 -22.29 10.05 0.22
N ASN A 52 -21.04 9.96 -0.24
CA ASN A 52 -20.46 8.77 -0.86
C ASN A 52 -19.75 7.85 0.15
N LEU A 53 -19.60 8.29 1.39
CA LEU A 53 -18.80 7.59 2.40
C LEU A 53 -19.24 6.14 2.64
N PRO A 54 -20.56 5.83 2.82
CA PRO A 54 -20.98 4.45 3.01
C PRO A 54 -20.66 3.54 1.82
N LYS A 55 -20.86 4.08 0.59
CA LYS A 55 -20.54 3.33 -0.63
C LYS A 55 -19.04 3.11 -0.79
N ALA A 56 -18.23 4.12 -0.50
CA ALA A 56 -16.78 4.01 -0.60
C ALA A 56 -16.20 3.00 0.42
N GLU A 57 -16.72 3.01 1.64
CA GLU A 57 -16.37 2.02 2.67
C GLU A 57 -16.72 0.60 2.21
N ALA A 58 -17.93 0.38 1.71
CA ALA A 58 -18.36 -0.93 1.20
C ALA A 58 -17.46 -1.41 0.06
N CYS A 59 -17.19 -0.56 -0.94
CA CYS A 59 -16.31 -0.89 -2.07
C CYS A 59 -14.87 -1.22 -1.61
N ALA A 60 -14.35 -0.49 -0.62
CA ALA A 60 -13.01 -0.77 -0.10
C ALA A 60 -12.96 -2.12 0.64
N LYS A 61 -13.97 -2.42 1.47
CA LYS A 61 -14.10 -3.71 2.16
C LYS A 61 -14.19 -4.88 1.17
N GLU A 62 -15.03 -4.75 0.15
CA GLU A 62 -15.14 -5.75 -0.90
C GLU A 62 -13.84 -6.00 -1.64
N GLU A 63 -13.12 -4.93 -2.00
CA GLU A 63 -11.85 -5.05 -2.72
C GLU A 63 -10.76 -5.70 -1.88
N ILE A 64 -10.66 -5.36 -0.60
CA ILE A 64 -9.72 -5.99 0.33
C ILE A 64 -10.05 -7.48 0.50
N ALA A 65 -11.32 -7.81 0.74
CA ALA A 65 -11.76 -9.20 0.89
C ALA A 65 -11.50 -10.01 -0.39
N ARG A 66 -11.77 -9.41 -1.56
CA ARG A 66 -11.49 -10.03 -2.86
C ARG A 66 -9.98 -10.27 -3.04
N ALA A 67 -9.14 -9.30 -2.70
CA ALA A 67 -7.70 -9.45 -2.81
C ALA A 67 -7.18 -10.61 -1.94
N VAL A 68 -7.67 -10.74 -0.71
CA VAL A 68 -7.29 -11.84 0.19
C VAL A 68 -7.78 -13.20 -0.30
N LYS A 69 -9.03 -13.26 -0.79
CA LYS A 69 -9.65 -14.48 -1.30
C LYS A 69 -8.95 -14.98 -2.58
N ASP A 70 -8.89 -14.12 -3.59
CA ASP A 70 -8.47 -14.50 -4.95
C ASP A 70 -6.94 -14.42 -5.12
N GLY A 71 -6.28 -13.59 -4.30
CA GLY A 71 -4.87 -13.29 -4.42
C GLY A 71 -4.58 -12.25 -5.52
N PHE A 72 -3.30 -11.99 -5.71
CA PHE A 72 -2.77 -11.20 -6.81
C PHE A 72 -2.31 -12.11 -7.94
N THR A 73 -2.41 -11.64 -9.17
CA THR A 73 -1.95 -12.35 -10.36
C THR A 73 -0.44 -12.25 -10.52
N GLU A 74 0.16 -13.14 -11.31
CA GLU A 74 1.57 -13.09 -11.66
C GLU A 74 1.95 -11.75 -12.33
N GLN A 75 1.08 -11.26 -13.21
CA GLN A 75 1.28 -9.99 -13.90
C GLN A 75 1.31 -8.80 -12.92
N GLU A 76 0.36 -8.73 -11.98
CA GLU A 76 0.34 -7.67 -10.94
C GLU A 76 1.61 -7.70 -10.07
N VAL A 77 2.07 -8.87 -9.70
CA VAL A 77 3.30 -9.00 -8.89
C VAL A 77 4.52 -8.59 -9.71
N LYS A 78 4.64 -9.01 -10.95
CA LYS A 78 5.74 -8.63 -11.86
C LYS A 78 5.80 -7.11 -12.08
N GLU A 79 4.66 -6.48 -12.34
CA GLU A 79 4.56 -5.03 -12.51
C GLU A 79 4.91 -4.27 -11.22
N ALA A 80 4.45 -4.76 -10.06
CA ALA A 80 4.78 -4.17 -8.77
C ALA A 80 6.27 -4.28 -8.46
N VAL A 81 6.88 -5.44 -8.67
CA VAL A 81 8.34 -5.65 -8.49
C VAL A 81 9.11 -4.67 -9.38
N LYS A 82 8.75 -4.61 -10.66
CA LYS A 82 9.39 -3.67 -11.60
C LYS A 82 9.22 -2.23 -11.12
N GLY A 83 8.01 -1.80 -10.80
CA GLY A 83 7.73 -0.44 -10.34
C GLY A 83 8.49 -0.05 -9.07
N ILE A 84 8.63 -0.98 -8.12
CA ILE A 84 9.43 -0.77 -6.90
C ILE A 84 10.91 -0.57 -7.25
N LEU A 85 11.47 -1.43 -8.09
CA LEU A 85 12.89 -1.36 -8.45
C LEU A 85 13.19 -0.11 -9.28
N ASP A 86 12.35 0.24 -10.24
CA ASP A 86 12.46 1.46 -11.03
C ASP A 86 12.39 2.72 -10.15
N SER A 87 11.43 2.80 -9.23
CA SER A 87 11.30 3.91 -8.28
C SER A 87 12.55 4.05 -7.41
N ARG A 88 13.11 2.94 -6.93
CA ARG A 88 14.36 2.96 -6.15
C ARG A 88 15.55 3.42 -6.98
N ALA A 89 15.63 3.04 -8.24
CA ALA A 89 16.67 3.50 -9.15
C ALA A 89 16.59 5.01 -9.39
N VAL A 90 15.39 5.54 -9.63
CA VAL A 90 15.16 6.98 -9.79
C VAL A 90 15.51 7.75 -8.51
N ASN A 91 15.08 7.25 -7.36
CA ASN A 91 15.36 7.91 -6.07
C ASN A 91 16.86 7.97 -5.76
N ARG A 92 17.64 6.95 -6.14
CA ARG A 92 19.11 6.97 -5.95
C ARG A 92 19.83 8.03 -6.78
N ALA A 93 19.18 8.59 -7.79
CA ALA A 93 19.73 9.71 -8.56
C ALA A 93 19.52 11.08 -7.87
N GLN A 94 18.87 11.11 -6.70
CA GLN A 94 18.60 12.33 -5.94
C GLN A 94 19.54 12.39 -4.73
N ASP A 95 20.29 13.49 -4.58
CA ASP A 95 21.27 13.65 -3.52
C ASP A 95 20.65 13.68 -2.12
N ASP A 96 19.49 14.31 -1.98
CA ASP A 96 18.74 14.37 -0.72
C ASP A 96 18.28 12.97 -0.28
N TYR A 97 17.80 12.14 -1.21
CA TYR A 97 17.45 10.75 -0.93
C TYR A 97 18.66 9.93 -0.49
N LEU A 98 19.79 10.11 -1.16
CA LEU A 98 21.04 9.41 -0.79
C LEU A 98 21.50 9.82 0.61
N ALA A 99 21.49 11.13 0.92
CA ALA A 99 21.90 11.63 2.23
C ALA A 99 20.99 11.08 3.36
N GLN A 100 19.67 11.13 3.17
CA GLN A 100 18.71 10.58 4.12
C GLN A 100 18.86 9.06 4.29
N SER A 101 19.03 8.34 3.18
CA SER A 101 19.24 6.89 3.22
C SER A 101 20.51 6.51 3.95
N TRP A 102 21.59 7.29 3.74
CA TRP A 102 22.84 7.08 4.43
C TRP A 102 22.70 7.27 5.94
N LEU A 103 22.04 8.34 6.36
CA LEU A 103 21.78 8.60 7.78
C LEU A 103 21.00 7.45 8.43
N GLN A 104 19.91 7.01 7.80
CA GLN A 104 19.11 5.89 8.29
C GLN A 104 19.90 4.58 8.37
N PHE A 105 20.76 4.31 7.39
CA PHE A 105 21.60 3.12 7.41
C PHE A 105 22.64 3.18 8.52
N MET A 106 23.26 4.33 8.74
CA MET A 106 24.22 4.52 9.86
C MET A 106 23.54 4.27 11.21
N GLU A 107 22.38 4.86 11.44
CA GLU A 107 21.60 4.66 12.67
C GLU A 107 21.25 3.19 12.91
N ALA A 108 20.98 2.44 11.84
CA ALA A 108 20.62 1.02 11.90
C ALA A 108 21.84 0.08 11.83
N GLY A 109 23.07 0.59 11.83
CA GLY A 109 24.30 -0.21 11.67
C GLY A 109 24.37 -0.92 10.32
N LYS A 110 23.78 -0.35 9.26
CA LYS A 110 23.71 -0.89 7.90
C LYS A 110 24.58 -0.09 6.95
N THR A 111 24.85 -0.68 5.79
CA THR A 111 25.56 -0.04 4.68
C THR A 111 24.73 -0.08 3.41
N PHE A 112 25.20 0.53 2.32
CA PHE A 112 24.54 0.42 1.01
C PHE A 112 24.50 -1.01 0.45
N ALA A 113 25.36 -1.92 0.95
CA ALA A 113 25.24 -3.35 0.62
C ALA A 113 23.88 -3.92 1.04
N PHE A 114 23.31 -3.44 2.16
CA PHE A 114 21.94 -3.80 2.55
C PHE A 114 20.90 -3.38 1.50
N SER A 115 21.04 -2.20 0.89
CA SER A 115 20.12 -1.75 -0.16
C SER A 115 20.16 -2.68 -1.36
N LYS A 116 21.35 -3.11 -1.80
CA LYS A 116 21.52 -4.08 -2.88
C LYS A 116 20.85 -5.42 -2.55
N GLN A 117 21.14 -5.98 -1.39
CA GLN A 117 20.54 -7.25 -0.94
C GLN A 117 19.03 -7.15 -0.82
N PHE A 118 18.50 -6.00 -0.42
CA PHE A 118 17.05 -5.78 -0.35
C PHE A 118 16.42 -5.79 -1.74
N GLU A 119 17.05 -5.15 -2.73
CA GLU A 119 16.58 -5.15 -4.13
C GLU A 119 16.65 -6.53 -4.76
N GLU A 120 17.69 -7.30 -4.48
CA GLU A 120 17.81 -8.70 -4.92
C GLU A 120 16.65 -9.56 -4.35
N ARG A 121 16.29 -9.34 -3.07
CA ARG A 121 15.14 -10.03 -2.47
C ARG A 121 13.81 -9.59 -3.05
N ILE A 122 13.65 -8.30 -3.41
CA ILE A 122 12.46 -7.82 -4.12
C ILE A 122 12.37 -8.48 -5.50
N ALA A 123 13.47 -8.55 -6.25
CA ALA A 123 13.51 -9.16 -7.57
C ALA A 123 13.18 -10.67 -7.54
N ALA A 124 13.47 -11.35 -6.43
CA ALA A 124 13.21 -12.76 -6.23
C ALA A 124 11.80 -13.08 -5.69
N VAL A 125 10.95 -12.07 -5.48
CA VAL A 125 9.59 -12.27 -4.96
C VAL A 125 8.72 -12.99 -5.99
N THR A 126 7.99 -14.01 -5.53
CA THR A 126 7.07 -14.81 -6.35
C THR A 126 5.61 -14.49 -6.00
N VAL A 127 4.70 -14.78 -6.92
CA VAL A 127 3.26 -14.60 -6.70
C VAL A 127 2.77 -15.40 -5.49
N ASP A 128 3.28 -16.63 -5.31
CA ASP A 128 2.91 -17.48 -4.18
C ASP A 128 3.35 -16.88 -2.84
N SER A 129 4.58 -16.36 -2.79
CA SER A 129 5.11 -15.72 -1.57
C SER A 129 4.34 -14.45 -1.19
N VAL A 130 3.93 -13.65 -2.18
CA VAL A 130 3.10 -12.45 -1.96
C VAL A 130 1.73 -12.83 -1.47
N ASN A 131 1.07 -13.79 -2.11
CA ASN A 131 -0.28 -14.21 -1.74
C ASN A 131 -0.31 -14.89 -0.36
N ALA A 132 0.71 -15.68 -0.02
CA ALA A 132 0.86 -16.24 1.32
C ALA A 132 1.04 -15.13 2.38
N ALA A 133 1.87 -14.13 2.10
CA ALA A 133 2.06 -13.00 2.99
C ALA A 133 0.78 -12.15 3.13
N LEU A 134 0.07 -11.88 2.03
CA LEU A 134 -1.21 -11.15 2.04
C LEU A 134 -2.22 -11.82 2.98
N ARG A 135 -2.47 -13.11 2.82
CA ARG A 135 -3.42 -13.87 3.64
C ARG A 135 -3.03 -13.94 5.11
N ARG A 136 -1.73 -13.95 5.41
CA ARG A 136 -1.23 -13.94 6.79
C ARG A 136 -1.35 -12.58 7.46
N MET A 137 -1.14 -11.49 6.71
CA MET A 137 -1.01 -10.15 7.28
C MET A 137 -2.29 -9.34 7.22
N VAL A 138 -3.15 -9.59 6.25
CA VAL A 138 -4.41 -8.86 6.05
C VAL A 138 -5.57 -9.79 6.36
N VAL A 139 -6.16 -9.58 7.51
CA VAL A 139 -7.40 -10.25 7.96
C VAL A 139 -8.53 -9.22 7.85
N PRO A 140 -9.41 -9.30 6.84
CA PRO A 140 -10.39 -8.25 6.55
C PRO A 140 -11.27 -7.90 7.75
N GLU A 141 -11.62 -8.89 8.57
CA GLU A 141 -12.45 -8.73 9.76
C GLU A 141 -11.76 -7.94 10.89
N ASN A 142 -10.44 -7.91 10.88
CA ASN A 142 -9.63 -7.22 11.90
C ASN A 142 -9.21 -5.81 11.47
N VAL A 143 -9.64 -5.35 10.27
CA VAL A 143 -9.34 -4.00 9.81
C VAL A 143 -10.15 -2.98 10.60
N THR A 144 -9.49 -2.06 11.27
CA THR A 144 -10.14 -0.94 11.95
C THR A 144 -10.49 0.14 10.93
N TRP A 145 -11.76 0.55 10.88
CA TRP A 145 -12.26 1.59 10.02
C TRP A 145 -12.45 2.89 10.80
N ILE A 146 -11.82 3.96 10.33
CA ILE A 146 -11.94 5.28 10.93
C ILE A 146 -12.57 6.20 9.88
N LEU A 147 -13.74 6.76 10.21
CA LEU A 147 -14.48 7.69 9.38
C LEU A 147 -14.40 9.07 10.03
N SER A 148 -14.01 10.08 9.26
CA SER A 148 -13.86 11.45 9.74
C SER A 148 -14.44 12.44 8.73
N GLY A 149 -15.14 13.46 9.23
CA GLY A 149 -15.75 14.49 8.41
C GLY A 149 -17.17 14.83 8.86
N ASP A 150 -17.98 15.36 7.96
CA ASP A 150 -19.40 15.64 8.20
C ASP A 150 -20.23 14.34 8.12
N LEU A 151 -20.24 13.60 9.23
CA LEU A 151 -20.93 12.32 9.32
C LEU A 151 -22.47 12.47 9.22
N ALA A 152 -23.01 13.62 9.65
CA ALA A 152 -24.43 13.89 9.51
C ALA A 152 -24.83 13.98 8.03
N LYS A 153 -24.03 14.65 7.21
CA LYS A 153 -24.21 14.73 5.76
C LYS A 153 -23.97 13.37 5.06
N ALA A 154 -23.20 12.48 5.68
CA ALA A 154 -23.04 11.11 5.22
C ALA A 154 -24.22 10.18 5.57
N GLY A 155 -25.21 10.67 6.34
CA GLY A 155 -26.32 9.86 6.85
C GLY A 155 -25.91 8.93 8.01
N LEU A 156 -24.73 9.13 8.58
CA LEU A 156 -24.23 8.35 9.71
C LEU A 156 -24.54 9.10 11.01
N LYS A 157 -25.22 8.45 11.92
CA LYS A 157 -25.44 8.98 13.28
C LYS A 157 -24.14 8.85 14.09
N LYS A 158 -23.90 9.85 14.95
CA LYS A 158 -22.83 9.78 15.96
C LYS A 158 -23.07 8.60 16.92
#